data_58111551b1526e8ff66732e0df64434f
#
_entry.id   58111551b1526e8ff66732e0df64434f
#
_cell.length_a   1.000
_cell.length_b   1.000
_cell.length_c   1.000
_cell.angle_alpha   90.00
_cell.angle_beta   90.00
_cell.angle_gamma   90.00
#
_symmetry.space_group_name_H-M   'P 1'
#
loop_
_entity.id
_entity.type
_entity.pdbx_description
1 polymer ?
#
loop_
_entity_poly.entity_id
_entity_poly.type
_entity_poly.pdbx_seq_one_letter_code
_entity_poly.pdbx_strand_id
1 'polypeptide(L)'
;MGAVPTFGAVALDCPDPVALAEFYRELLDWQAAEVAEDGHWVTLRNPEGGARFSFQRVPDYRPPAWPSAENPQQAHVDLDVIDLEAAHERALKIGAKLLDDSPETFRVYADPVGHPFCLCAC
;
A
#
# COMPACT_ATOMS: atom_id res chain seq x y z
N MET A 1 -13.84 -18.21 23.26
CA MET A 1 -13.10 -16.94 23.42
C MET A 1 -11.85 -16.87 22.57
N GLY A 2 -10.94 -17.80 22.69
CA GLY A 2 -9.71 -17.78 21.94
C GLY A 2 -9.79 -18.29 20.51
N ALA A 3 -10.92 -18.84 20.09
CA ALA A 3 -11.05 -19.49 18.79
C ALA A 3 -11.42 -18.53 17.64
N VAL A 4 -12.01 -17.40 17.96
CA VAL A 4 -12.40 -16.41 16.93
C VAL A 4 -11.20 -15.51 16.64
N PRO A 5 -10.70 -15.50 15.39
CA PRO A 5 -9.55 -14.65 15.07
C PRO A 5 -9.93 -13.18 15.00
N THR A 6 -8.94 -12.33 15.18
CA THR A 6 -9.07 -10.90 14.90
C THR A 6 -8.23 -10.57 13.67
N PHE A 7 -8.62 -9.52 12.95
CA PHE A 7 -7.90 -9.11 11.76
C PHE A 7 -6.59 -8.41 12.16
N GLY A 8 -5.45 -9.04 11.89
CA GLY A 8 -4.16 -8.55 12.38
C GLY A 8 -3.46 -7.58 11.45
N ALA A 9 -3.29 -7.95 10.19
CA ALA A 9 -2.53 -7.13 9.25
C ALA A 9 -2.86 -7.48 7.81
N VAL A 10 -2.67 -6.51 6.91
CA VAL A 10 -2.51 -6.75 5.48
C VAL A 10 -1.02 -6.64 5.19
N ALA A 11 -0.48 -7.59 4.45
CA ALA A 11 0.93 -7.59 4.07
C ALA A 11 1.08 -7.55 2.55
N LEU A 12 1.95 -6.68 2.07
CA LEU A 12 2.33 -6.63 0.66
C LEU A 12 3.70 -7.26 0.47
N ASP A 13 3.82 -8.06 -0.57
CA ASP A 13 5.11 -8.63 -0.97
C ASP A 13 5.93 -7.58 -1.71
N CYS A 14 7.24 -7.61 -1.53
CA CYS A 14 8.13 -6.63 -2.16
C CYS A 14 9.58 -7.10 -2.12
N PRO A 15 10.46 -6.50 -2.93
CA PRO A 15 11.89 -6.82 -2.84
C PRO A 15 12.58 -6.15 -1.65
N ASP A 16 12.11 -4.97 -1.23
CA ASP A 16 12.71 -4.19 -0.14
C ASP A 16 11.61 -3.63 0.75
N PRO A 17 11.27 -4.31 1.86
CA PRO A 17 10.15 -3.87 2.70
C PRO A 17 10.40 -2.55 3.42
N VAL A 18 11.65 -2.20 3.72
CA VAL A 18 11.93 -0.90 4.35
C VAL A 18 11.59 0.24 3.40
N ALA A 19 11.99 0.13 2.12
CA ALA A 19 11.72 1.16 1.13
C ALA A 19 10.22 1.30 0.84
N LEU A 20 9.51 0.17 0.70
CA LEU A 20 8.07 0.22 0.43
C LEU A 20 7.30 0.74 1.63
N ALA A 21 7.66 0.31 2.83
CA ALA A 21 7.02 0.82 4.05
C ALA A 21 7.21 2.34 4.17
N GLU A 22 8.39 2.86 3.83
CA GLU A 22 8.63 4.30 3.88
C GLU A 22 7.75 5.07 2.91
N PHE A 23 7.50 4.53 1.72
CA PHE A 23 6.56 5.13 0.77
C PHE A 23 5.17 5.27 1.40
N TYR A 24 4.62 4.20 1.95
CA TYR A 24 3.29 4.23 2.55
C TYR A 24 3.23 5.03 3.84
N ARG A 25 4.30 4.98 4.64
CA ARG A 25 4.41 5.82 5.84
C ARG A 25 4.30 7.29 5.48
N GLU A 26 5.00 7.70 4.44
CA GLU A 26 4.97 9.08 3.97
C GLU A 26 3.62 9.44 3.35
N LEU A 27 3.06 8.54 2.51
CA LEU A 27 1.76 8.76 1.88
C LEU A 27 0.66 8.94 2.90
N LEU A 28 0.65 8.10 3.95
CA LEU A 28 -0.37 8.11 5.00
C LEU A 28 -0.06 9.08 6.14
N ASP A 29 1.14 9.63 6.17
CA ASP A 29 1.63 10.48 7.26
C ASP A 29 1.56 9.75 8.61
N TRP A 30 1.95 8.49 8.61
CA TRP A 30 1.98 7.65 9.82
C TRP A 30 3.33 7.74 10.51
N GLN A 31 3.40 7.16 11.72
CA GLN A 31 4.61 7.10 12.51
C GLN A 31 5.64 6.13 11.90
N ALA A 32 6.83 6.12 12.46
CA ALA A 32 7.93 5.30 11.97
C ALA A 32 7.58 3.82 11.94
N ALA A 33 8.17 3.10 10.97
CA ALA A 33 7.98 1.67 10.80
C ALA A 33 8.75 0.87 11.85
N GLU A 34 8.21 -0.31 12.19
CA GLU A 34 8.91 -1.29 13.01
C GLU A 34 9.54 -2.33 12.09
N VAL A 35 10.86 -2.45 12.10
CA VAL A 35 11.60 -3.38 11.25
C VAL A 35 11.93 -4.61 12.07
N ALA A 36 11.58 -5.80 11.56
CA ALA A 36 11.95 -7.05 12.20
C ALA A 36 13.47 -7.23 12.19
N GLU A 37 13.98 -8.02 13.13
CA GLU A 37 15.40 -8.18 13.37
C GLU A 37 16.19 -8.60 12.12
N ASP A 38 15.60 -9.48 11.30
CA ASP A 38 16.23 -9.94 10.05
C ASP A 38 16.00 -9.02 8.86
N GLY A 39 15.20 -7.96 9.02
CA GLY A 39 14.90 -7.02 7.94
C GLY A 39 13.92 -7.51 6.89
N HIS A 40 13.34 -8.71 7.05
CA HIS A 40 12.45 -9.31 6.06
C HIS A 40 10.99 -8.93 6.23
N TRP A 41 10.66 -8.26 7.32
CA TRP A 41 9.29 -7.87 7.66
C TRP A 41 9.29 -6.48 8.28
N VAL A 42 8.42 -5.62 7.76
CA VAL A 42 8.27 -4.25 8.29
C VAL A 42 6.80 -4.01 8.56
N THR A 43 6.49 -3.40 9.68
CA THR A 43 5.11 -3.13 10.10
C THR A 43 4.89 -1.64 10.30
N LEU A 44 3.82 -1.13 9.69
CA LEU A 44 3.27 0.19 10.00
C LEU A 44 2.03 -0.01 10.87
N ARG A 45 2.01 0.65 12.03
CA ARG A 45 0.85 0.61 12.90
C ARG A 45 -0.10 1.73 12.54
N ASN A 46 -1.38 1.38 12.40
CA ASN A 46 -2.42 2.38 12.19
C ASN A 46 -2.58 3.19 13.48
N PRO A 47 -2.38 4.52 13.45
CA PRO A 47 -2.47 5.34 14.66
C PRO A 47 -3.89 5.35 15.27
N GLU A 48 -4.88 4.99 14.50
CA GLU A 48 -6.27 4.89 15.00
C GLU A 48 -6.63 3.49 15.48
N GLY A 49 -5.68 2.56 15.46
CA GLY A 49 -5.90 1.17 15.83
C GLY A 49 -6.38 0.34 14.65
N GLY A 50 -6.73 -0.91 14.90
CA GLY A 50 -7.17 -1.84 13.86
C GLY A 50 -6.01 -2.55 13.17
N ALA A 51 -6.22 -2.99 11.94
CA ALA A 51 -5.25 -3.77 11.21
C ALA A 51 -3.97 -2.98 10.91
N ARG A 52 -2.85 -3.66 11.05
CA ARG A 52 -1.54 -3.10 10.69
C ARG A 52 -1.33 -3.23 9.20
N PHE A 53 -0.44 -2.43 8.66
CA PHE A 53 -0.03 -2.50 7.26
C PHE A 53 1.42 -2.96 7.23
N SER A 54 1.67 -4.13 6.66
CA SER A 54 2.97 -4.79 6.72
C SER A 54 3.55 -5.03 5.35
N PHE A 55 4.86 -5.28 5.31
CA PHE A 55 5.60 -5.46 4.07
C PHE A 55 6.57 -6.61 4.27
N GLN A 56 6.51 -7.58 3.36
CA GLN A 56 7.30 -8.81 3.46
C GLN A 56 8.27 -8.91 2.30
N ARG A 57 9.53 -9.17 2.60
CA ARG A 57 10.51 -9.42 1.57
C ARG A 57 10.25 -10.76 0.91
N VAL A 58 10.15 -10.77 -0.42
CA VAL A 58 9.94 -11.95 -1.22
C VAL A 58 11.06 -12.03 -2.25
N PRO A 59 11.91 -13.09 -2.22
CA PRO A 59 12.87 -13.31 -3.31
C PRO A 59 12.09 -13.53 -4.61
N ASP A 60 12.64 -13.10 -5.71
CA ASP A 60 12.01 -13.25 -7.03
C ASP A 60 10.63 -12.59 -7.12
N TYR A 61 10.45 -11.47 -6.44
CA TYR A 61 9.21 -10.69 -6.48
C TYR A 61 8.85 -10.33 -7.91
N ARG A 62 7.59 -10.55 -8.28
CA ARG A 62 7.04 -10.15 -9.57
C ARG A 62 5.89 -9.16 -9.35
N PRO A 63 6.03 -7.92 -9.85
CA PRO A 63 4.95 -6.95 -9.66
C PRO A 63 3.70 -7.34 -10.42
N PRO A 64 2.50 -7.05 -9.87
CA PRO A 64 1.29 -7.15 -10.66
C PRO A 64 1.31 -6.12 -11.79
N ALA A 65 0.64 -6.45 -12.90
CA ALA A 65 0.57 -5.59 -14.08
C ALA A 65 -0.88 -5.24 -14.36
N TRP A 66 -1.49 -4.48 -13.45
CA TRP A 66 -2.87 -4.06 -13.60
C TRP A 66 -3.01 -3.12 -14.81
N PRO A 67 -4.05 -3.29 -15.65
CA PRO A 67 -5.13 -4.29 -15.57
C PRO A 67 -4.86 -5.58 -16.36
N SER A 68 -3.61 -5.92 -16.62
CA SER A 68 -3.25 -7.11 -17.40
C SER A 68 -3.66 -8.39 -16.71
N ALA A 69 -4.10 -9.40 -17.50
CA ALA A 69 -4.42 -10.72 -17.00
C ALA A 69 -3.20 -11.63 -16.81
N GLU A 70 -2.02 -11.23 -17.30
CA GLU A 70 -0.81 -12.07 -17.21
C GLU A 70 -0.23 -12.10 -15.80
N ASN A 71 -0.17 -10.93 -15.15
CA ASN A 71 0.26 -10.80 -13.77
C ASN A 71 -0.79 -9.97 -13.03
N PRO A 72 -1.97 -10.55 -12.76
CA PRO A 72 -3.05 -9.74 -12.17
C PRO A 72 -2.77 -9.40 -10.72
N GLN A 73 -3.34 -8.30 -10.26
CA GLN A 73 -3.38 -8.03 -8.84
C GLN A 73 -4.23 -9.10 -8.15
N GLN A 74 -3.83 -9.50 -6.95
CA GLN A 74 -4.63 -10.39 -6.11
C GLN A 74 -5.47 -9.59 -5.12
N ALA A 75 -5.02 -8.40 -4.79
CA ALA A 75 -5.69 -7.47 -3.89
C ALA A 75 -5.14 -6.08 -4.12
N HIS A 76 -5.85 -5.06 -3.70
CA HIS A 76 -5.34 -3.71 -3.68
C HIS A 76 -5.83 -2.98 -2.43
N VAL A 77 -5.22 -1.84 -2.15
CA VAL A 77 -5.57 -1.02 -0.99
C VAL A 77 -6.35 0.20 -1.48
N ASP A 78 -7.45 0.50 -0.81
CA ASP A 78 -8.20 1.73 -1.05
C ASP A 78 -7.93 2.70 0.10
N LEU A 79 -7.53 3.91 -0.24
CA LEU A 79 -7.25 4.97 0.73
C LEU A 79 -8.25 6.09 0.51
N ASP A 80 -8.98 6.42 1.56
CA ASP A 80 -9.99 7.47 1.49
C ASP A 80 -9.33 8.84 1.61
N VAL A 81 -9.74 9.76 0.74
CA VAL A 81 -9.23 11.13 0.73
C VAL A 81 -10.40 12.11 0.67
N ILE A 82 -10.17 13.31 1.17
CA ILE A 82 -11.17 14.39 1.14
C ILE A 82 -11.02 15.18 -0.16
N ASP A 83 -9.79 15.50 -0.54
CA ASP A 83 -9.47 16.30 -1.73
C ASP A 83 -8.64 15.42 -2.68
N LEU A 84 -9.29 14.91 -3.73
CA LEU A 84 -8.64 13.99 -4.66
C LEU A 84 -7.48 14.64 -5.43
N GLU A 85 -7.62 15.90 -5.84
CA GLU A 85 -6.55 16.57 -6.57
C GLU A 85 -5.31 16.80 -5.69
N ALA A 86 -5.51 17.23 -4.45
CA ALA A 86 -4.39 17.42 -3.53
C ALA A 86 -3.70 16.09 -3.20
N ALA A 87 -4.49 15.03 -2.99
CA ALA A 87 -3.96 13.70 -2.72
C ALA A 87 -3.22 13.14 -3.94
N HIS A 88 -3.73 13.40 -5.14
CA HIS A 88 -3.07 13.02 -6.40
C HIS A 88 -1.67 13.63 -6.51
N GLU A 89 -1.59 14.94 -6.32
CA GLU A 89 -0.29 15.63 -6.40
C GLU A 89 0.70 15.10 -5.36
N ARG A 90 0.23 14.88 -4.14
CA ARG A 90 1.05 14.32 -3.06
C ARG A 90 1.56 12.91 -3.42
N ALA A 91 0.67 12.05 -3.92
CA ALA A 91 1.05 10.68 -4.26
C ALA A 91 2.12 10.63 -5.36
N LEU A 92 1.95 11.43 -6.42
CA LEU A 92 2.94 11.49 -7.50
C LEU A 92 4.29 12.02 -7.01
N LYS A 93 4.26 13.02 -6.13
CA LYS A 93 5.47 13.63 -5.58
C LYS A 93 6.31 12.63 -4.79
N ILE A 94 5.69 11.70 -4.09
CA ILE A 94 6.41 10.72 -3.27
C ILE A 94 6.67 9.40 -3.98
N GLY A 95 6.32 9.29 -5.27
CA GLY A 95 6.74 8.17 -6.10
C GLY A 95 5.67 7.26 -6.65
N ALA A 96 4.40 7.56 -6.46
CA ALA A 96 3.31 6.79 -7.08
C ALA A 96 3.24 7.08 -8.58
N LYS A 97 2.72 6.12 -9.33
CA LYS A 97 2.48 6.27 -10.77
C LYS A 97 0.98 6.18 -11.03
N LEU A 98 0.43 7.13 -11.75
CA LEU A 98 -0.99 7.09 -12.13
C LEU A 98 -1.23 6.00 -13.17
N LEU A 99 -2.22 5.14 -12.92
CA LEU A 99 -2.64 4.10 -13.86
C LEU A 99 -3.97 4.41 -14.54
N ASP A 100 -4.94 4.97 -13.81
CA ASP A 100 -6.25 5.26 -14.37
C ASP A 100 -6.90 6.42 -13.62
N ASP A 101 -7.23 7.49 -14.33
CA ASP A 101 -7.94 8.66 -13.80
C ASP A 101 -9.34 8.85 -14.41
N SER A 102 -9.83 7.84 -15.14
CA SER A 102 -11.13 7.94 -15.78
C SER A 102 -12.34 7.89 -14.83
N PRO A 103 -12.30 7.20 -13.68
CA PRO A 103 -13.41 7.28 -12.72
C PRO A 103 -13.54 8.68 -12.11
N GLU A 104 -14.77 9.05 -11.78
CA GLU A 104 -15.03 10.39 -11.21
C GLU A 104 -14.60 10.54 -9.76
N THR A 105 -14.76 9.48 -8.95
CA THR A 105 -14.60 9.58 -7.49
C THR A 105 -13.34 8.91 -6.96
N PHE A 106 -12.61 8.19 -7.81
CA PHE A 106 -11.37 7.57 -7.39
C PHE A 106 -10.37 7.50 -8.55
N ARG A 107 -9.12 7.27 -8.22
CA ARG A 107 -8.06 7.07 -9.20
C ARG A 107 -7.21 5.89 -8.78
N VAL A 108 -6.67 5.16 -9.77
CA VAL A 108 -5.83 3.99 -9.55
C VAL A 108 -4.38 4.35 -9.80
N TYR A 109 -3.52 3.93 -8.88
CA TYR A 109 -2.08 4.19 -8.93
C TYR A 109 -1.31 2.91 -8.73
N ALA A 110 -0.05 2.92 -9.14
CA ALA A 110 0.91 1.90 -8.72
C ALA A 110 1.86 2.50 -7.69
N ASP A 111 2.18 1.72 -6.66
CA ASP A 111 3.24 2.09 -5.74
C ASP A 111 4.62 1.84 -6.39
N PRO A 112 5.73 2.18 -5.72
CA PRO A 112 7.06 2.04 -6.34
C PRO A 112 7.44 0.63 -6.77
N VAL A 113 6.78 -0.41 -6.26
CA VAL A 113 7.05 -1.79 -6.65
C VAL A 113 5.94 -2.40 -7.49
N GLY A 114 4.94 -1.60 -7.88
CA GLY A 114 3.91 -2.01 -8.84
C GLY A 114 2.58 -2.46 -8.24
N HIS A 115 2.41 -2.50 -6.92
CA HIS A 115 1.10 -2.82 -6.35
C HIS A 115 0.10 -1.72 -6.66
N PRO A 116 -1.09 -2.05 -7.18
CA PRO A 116 -2.13 -1.06 -7.35
C PRO A 116 -2.69 -0.60 -6.01
N PHE A 117 -3.00 0.68 -5.91
CA PHE A 117 -3.80 1.23 -4.83
C PHE A 117 -4.68 2.33 -5.39
N CYS A 118 -5.76 2.62 -4.69
CA CYS A 118 -6.70 3.65 -5.10
C CYS A 118 -6.72 4.79 -4.08
N LEU A 119 -6.85 6.01 -4.59
CA LEU A 119 -7.26 7.15 -3.79
C LEU A 119 -8.73 7.40 -4.10
N CYS A 120 -9.55 7.39 -3.07
CA CYS A 120 -11.00 7.42 -3.22
C CYS A 120 -11.59 8.60 -2.45
N ALA A 121 -12.31 9.48 -3.17
CA ALA A 121 -13.10 10.56 -2.58
C ALA A 121 -14.57 10.14 -2.56
N CYS A 122 -14.81 8.94 -2.11
CA CYS A 122 -16.13 8.34 -2.04
C CYS A 122 -16.82 8.64 -0.67
#